data_48b74b1293e82d892c2ac84693c2053b
#
_entry.id   48b74b1293e82d892c2ac84693c2053b
#
_cell.length_a   1.000
_cell.length_b   1.000
_cell.length_c   1.000
_cell.angle_alpha   90.00
_cell.angle_beta   90.00
_cell.angle_gamma   90.00
#
_symmetry.space_group_name_H-M   'P 1'
#
loop_
_entity.id
_entity.type
_entity.pdbx_description
1 polymer ?
#
loop_
_entity_poly.entity_id
_entity_poly.type
_entity_poly.pdbx_seq_one_letter_code
_entity_poly.pdbx_strand_id
1 'polypeptide(L)'
;MDLDLSKFFDTVNHSKLLQLLSDKLKDGRVVSLIHKILRAPIQEGDKITPCEIGTPQGGPVSPVLANIMLNELDHELERRGHRFVRYADDVMIFCRSRKAAERTLRHLKPYVEGKLFLKLNEQKTKICRMTDPNLKFLGFGFWQSRGIVKARPHQKSKTKCRQRLKAITSRSRGRSLEAYRKELKAFVCGWVNYFAESSMAIFVRSTDEWLRRRIRQIYWKQWKKVRTKFAALRKLGVDDKVAWEWANTRKSYWHTANSWILSTLLTNGRLRELGWTCLGDVYK
;
A
#
# COMPACT_ATOMS: atom_id res chain seq x y z
N MET A 1 16.78 12.90 2.05
CA MET A 1 16.76 12.50 3.47
C MET A 1 15.35 12.10 3.81
N ASP A 2 15.17 10.91 4.33
CA ASP A 2 13.90 10.37 4.82
C ASP A 2 13.90 10.54 6.34
N LEU A 3 13.00 11.36 6.87
CA LEU A 3 12.95 11.74 8.27
C LEU A 3 11.76 11.01 8.92
N ASP A 4 12.04 10.24 9.97
CA ASP A 4 11.03 9.47 10.72
C ASP A 4 10.89 10.06 12.13
N LEU A 5 9.64 10.33 12.52
CA LEU A 5 9.31 10.78 13.87
C LEU A 5 8.98 9.56 14.75
N SER A 6 9.59 9.49 15.93
CA SER A 6 9.39 8.35 16.82
C SER A 6 8.02 8.40 17.47
N LYS A 7 7.16 7.41 17.15
CA LYS A 7 5.81 7.28 17.75
C LYS A 7 5.06 8.62 17.79
N PHE A 8 5.01 9.32 16.66
CA PHE A 8 4.52 10.69 16.58
C PHE A 8 3.17 10.87 17.33
N PHE A 9 2.15 10.08 17.00
CA PHE A 9 0.83 10.19 17.62
C PHE A 9 0.85 9.96 19.14
N ASP A 10 1.77 9.17 19.66
CA ASP A 10 1.87 8.85 21.08
C ASP A 10 2.68 9.90 21.86
N THR A 11 3.39 10.81 21.16
CA THR A 11 4.33 11.75 21.78
C THR A 11 3.96 13.22 21.60
N VAL A 12 2.84 13.55 20.96
CA VAL A 12 2.38 14.93 20.78
C VAL A 12 2.18 15.60 22.14
N ASN A 13 2.87 16.71 22.36
CA ASN A 13 2.73 17.49 23.59
C ASN A 13 1.44 18.33 23.53
N HIS A 14 0.51 18.07 24.48
CA HIS A 14 -0.80 18.73 24.52
C HIS A 14 -0.66 20.24 24.71
N SER A 15 0.21 20.70 25.62
CA SER A 15 0.39 22.13 25.91
C SER A 15 0.87 22.90 24.66
N LYS A 16 1.85 22.33 23.96
CA LYS A 16 2.35 22.92 22.71
C LYS A 16 1.30 22.96 21.61
N LEU A 17 0.55 21.87 21.43
CA LEU A 17 -0.55 21.81 20.45
C LEU A 17 -1.66 22.81 20.77
N LEU A 18 -2.06 22.90 22.03
CA LEU A 18 -3.09 23.86 22.47
C LEU A 18 -2.63 25.31 22.33
N GLN A 19 -1.34 25.62 22.58
CA GLN A 19 -0.77 26.92 22.29
C GLN A 19 -0.92 27.28 20.80
N LEU A 20 -0.50 26.37 19.89
CA LEU A 20 -0.61 26.60 18.46
C LEU A 20 -2.06 26.79 17.98
N LEU A 21 -2.99 26.07 18.59
CA LEU A 21 -4.42 26.21 18.32
C LEU A 21 -4.94 27.56 18.81
N SER A 22 -4.59 27.97 20.03
CA SER A 22 -5.01 29.24 20.62
C SER A 22 -4.53 30.43 19.81
N ASP A 23 -3.28 30.38 19.33
CA ASP A 23 -2.69 31.45 18.50
C ASP A 23 -3.44 31.63 17.16
N LYS A 24 -3.97 30.53 16.58
CA LYS A 24 -4.66 30.53 15.29
C LYS A 24 -6.18 30.77 15.40
N LEU A 25 -6.85 30.09 16.34
CA LEU A 25 -8.31 30.10 16.41
C LEU A 25 -8.89 31.29 17.20
N LYS A 26 -8.16 31.81 18.20
CA LYS A 26 -8.58 32.89 19.11
C LYS A 26 -9.97 32.66 19.76
N ASP A 27 -10.39 31.38 19.83
CA ASP A 27 -11.66 30.95 20.47
C ASP A 27 -11.35 29.94 21.57
N GLY A 28 -11.47 30.41 22.82
CA GLY A 28 -11.20 29.59 24.00
C GLY A 28 -12.16 28.40 24.19
N ARG A 29 -13.40 28.49 23.65
CA ARG A 29 -14.39 27.39 23.75
C ARG A 29 -13.94 26.19 22.89
N VAL A 30 -13.51 26.47 21.68
CA VAL A 30 -13.01 25.42 20.77
C VAL A 30 -11.72 24.80 21.30
N VAL A 31 -10.77 25.63 21.78
CA VAL A 31 -9.53 25.16 22.40
C VAL A 31 -9.81 24.28 23.63
N SER A 32 -10.76 24.69 24.49
CA SER A 32 -11.17 23.90 25.65
C SER A 32 -11.81 22.56 25.27
N LEU A 33 -12.63 22.54 24.21
CA LEU A 33 -13.23 21.30 23.71
C LEU A 33 -12.13 20.33 23.18
N ILE A 34 -11.19 20.83 22.41
CA ILE A 34 -10.06 20.03 21.91
C ILE A 34 -9.24 19.50 23.08
N HIS A 35 -8.98 20.31 24.10
CA HIS A 35 -8.28 19.85 25.29
C HIS A 35 -9.02 18.70 26.01
N LYS A 36 -10.35 18.76 26.14
CA LYS A 36 -11.16 17.65 26.69
C LYS A 36 -11.03 16.38 25.84
N ILE A 37 -11.06 16.51 24.51
CA ILE A 37 -10.88 15.38 23.58
C ILE A 37 -9.48 14.76 23.73
N LEU A 38 -8.43 15.56 23.85
CA LEU A 38 -7.05 15.08 24.01
C LEU A 38 -6.83 14.36 25.33
N ARG A 39 -7.52 14.81 26.41
CA ARG A 39 -7.44 14.20 27.74
C ARG A 39 -8.42 13.06 27.97
N ALA A 40 -9.29 12.78 27.00
CA ALA A 40 -10.21 11.67 27.13
C ALA A 40 -9.45 10.35 27.35
N PRO A 41 -9.83 9.54 28.35
CA PRO A 41 -9.14 8.30 28.62
C PRO A 41 -9.29 7.32 27.47
N ILE A 42 -8.26 6.51 27.25
CA ILE A 42 -8.24 5.49 26.21
C ILE A 42 -8.61 4.16 26.87
N GLN A 43 -9.64 3.51 26.33
CA GLN A 43 -10.04 2.16 26.75
C GLN A 43 -9.46 1.12 25.78
N GLU A 44 -8.62 0.22 26.31
CA GLU A 44 -8.12 -0.95 25.59
C GLU A 44 -8.60 -2.23 26.31
N GLY A 45 -9.64 -2.85 25.77
CA GLY A 45 -10.32 -3.95 26.44
C GLY A 45 -10.96 -3.46 27.74
N ASP A 46 -10.57 -4.07 28.88
CA ASP A 46 -11.06 -3.71 30.22
C ASP A 46 -10.20 -2.64 30.92
N LYS A 47 -9.10 -2.22 30.31
CA LYS A 47 -8.18 -1.25 30.90
C LYS A 47 -8.45 0.15 30.40
N ILE A 48 -8.69 1.07 31.32
CA ILE A 48 -8.85 2.51 31.05
C ILE A 48 -7.54 3.20 31.46
N THR A 49 -6.92 3.91 30.52
CA THR A 49 -5.65 4.62 30.75
C THR A 49 -5.87 6.12 30.49
N PRO A 50 -5.51 7.02 31.43
CA PRO A 50 -5.58 8.46 31.18
C PRO A 50 -4.61 8.86 30.07
N CYS A 51 -5.02 9.80 29.22
CA CYS A 51 -4.23 10.32 28.12
C CYS A 51 -3.64 11.68 28.50
N GLU A 52 -2.38 11.72 28.94
CA GLU A 52 -1.67 12.97 29.30
C GLU A 52 -0.80 13.51 28.17
N ILE A 53 -0.43 12.66 27.24
CA ILE A 53 0.47 12.93 26.10
C ILE A 53 -0.04 12.15 24.89
N GLY A 54 0.17 12.69 23.71
CA GLY A 54 -0.21 12.04 22.44
C GLY A 54 -1.62 12.39 21.98
N THR A 55 -2.02 11.81 20.87
CA THR A 55 -3.36 11.91 20.30
C THR A 55 -3.92 10.51 20.10
N PRO A 56 -5.21 10.25 20.46
CA PRO A 56 -5.79 8.92 20.31
C PRO A 56 -5.67 8.40 18.88
N GLN A 57 -5.06 7.23 18.70
CA GLN A 57 -4.98 6.60 17.38
C GLN A 57 -6.38 6.16 16.93
N GLY A 58 -6.77 6.55 15.71
CA GLY A 58 -8.11 6.27 15.16
C GLY A 58 -9.18 7.29 15.50
N GLY A 59 -8.88 8.30 16.32
CA GLY A 59 -9.79 9.42 16.54
C GLY A 59 -9.96 10.30 15.29
N PRO A 60 -11.19 10.76 14.94
CA PRO A 60 -11.42 11.52 13.70
C PRO A 60 -10.71 12.87 13.67
N VAL A 61 -10.40 13.46 14.82
CA VAL A 61 -9.72 14.76 14.94
C VAL A 61 -8.20 14.62 14.95
N SER A 62 -7.67 13.46 15.34
CA SER A 62 -6.22 13.22 15.48
C SER A 62 -5.39 13.54 14.23
N PRO A 63 -5.80 13.21 12.99
CA PRO A 63 -5.04 13.59 11.79
C PRO A 63 -4.97 15.11 11.56
N VAL A 64 -6.03 15.85 11.93
CA VAL A 64 -6.06 17.31 11.80
C VAL A 64 -5.12 17.95 12.81
N LEU A 65 -5.18 17.52 14.08
CA LEU A 65 -4.30 18.00 15.14
C LEU A 65 -2.83 17.67 14.85
N ALA A 66 -2.56 16.48 14.32
CA ALA A 66 -1.24 16.08 13.85
C ALA A 66 -0.70 17.03 12.77
N ASN A 67 -1.53 17.36 11.78
CA ASN A 67 -1.14 18.28 10.73
C ASN A 67 -0.93 19.71 11.24
N ILE A 68 -1.70 20.19 12.21
CA ILE A 68 -1.49 21.49 12.84
C ILE A 68 -0.14 21.55 13.55
N MET A 69 0.22 20.49 14.28
CA MET A 69 1.51 20.40 14.96
C MET A 69 2.67 20.36 13.98
N LEU A 70 2.56 19.56 12.91
CA LEU A 70 3.62 19.40 11.91
C LEU A 70 3.71 20.55 10.90
N ASN A 71 2.69 21.40 10.80
CA ASN A 71 2.75 22.63 10.01
C ASN A 71 3.86 23.57 10.48
N GLU A 72 4.21 23.55 11.76
CA GLU A 72 5.35 24.31 12.28
C GLU A 72 6.69 23.79 11.71
N LEU A 73 6.80 22.48 11.52
CA LEU A 73 7.96 21.88 10.83
C LEU A 73 8.00 22.28 9.36
N ASP A 74 6.83 22.32 8.70
CA ASP A 74 6.72 22.74 7.30
C ASP A 74 7.20 24.20 7.16
N HIS A 75 6.70 25.12 7.97
CA HIS A 75 7.15 26.52 7.97
C HIS A 75 8.64 26.69 8.25
N GLU A 76 9.20 25.88 9.15
CA GLU A 76 10.64 25.95 9.42
C GLU A 76 11.47 25.44 8.24
N LEU A 77 11.01 24.39 7.55
CA LEU A 77 11.66 23.88 6.34
C LEU A 77 11.57 24.90 5.19
N GLU A 78 10.41 25.51 4.99
CA GLU A 78 10.19 26.58 4.01
C GLU A 78 11.07 27.82 4.30
N ARG A 79 11.09 28.29 5.54
CA ARG A 79 11.92 29.43 5.98
C ARG A 79 13.41 29.20 5.71
N ARG A 80 13.87 27.93 5.80
CA ARG A 80 15.26 27.54 5.47
C ARG A 80 15.49 27.29 3.99
N GLY A 81 14.47 27.43 3.14
CA GLY A 81 14.55 27.20 1.71
C GLY A 81 14.73 25.74 1.31
N HIS A 82 14.30 24.79 2.14
CA HIS A 82 14.35 23.36 1.83
C HIS A 82 13.18 22.96 0.93
N ARG A 83 13.46 22.13 -0.07
CA ARG A 83 12.42 21.42 -0.81
C ARG A 83 12.10 20.13 -0.07
N PHE A 84 10.83 19.89 0.21
CA PHE A 84 10.39 18.70 0.93
C PHE A 84 9.01 18.26 0.48
N VAL A 85 8.65 17.05 0.84
CA VAL A 85 7.30 16.49 0.72
C VAL A 85 6.96 15.85 2.04
N ARG A 86 5.79 16.18 2.59
CA ARG A 86 5.26 15.57 3.81
C ARG A 86 3.89 14.97 3.56
N TYR A 87 3.67 13.79 4.11
CA TYR A 87 2.37 13.14 4.21
C TYR A 87 2.20 12.58 5.63
N ALA A 88 1.37 13.23 6.42
CA ALA A 88 1.28 13.00 7.87
C ALA A 88 2.67 13.13 8.53
N ASP A 89 3.16 12.09 9.19
CA ASP A 89 4.46 11.99 9.85
C ASP A 89 5.62 11.55 8.93
N ASP A 90 5.31 11.05 7.72
CA ASP A 90 6.33 10.70 6.71
C ASP A 90 6.84 11.98 6.03
N VAL A 91 8.12 12.32 6.22
CA VAL A 91 8.75 13.55 5.67
C VAL A 91 9.96 13.21 4.83
N MET A 92 9.97 13.68 3.60
CA MET A 92 11.15 13.58 2.70
C MET A 92 11.71 14.95 2.37
N ILE A 93 12.97 15.22 2.74
CA ILE A 93 13.66 16.47 2.49
C ILE A 93 14.72 16.26 1.40
N PHE A 94 14.70 17.11 0.36
CA PHE A 94 15.61 17.01 -0.77
C PHE A 94 16.83 17.90 -0.55
N CYS A 95 18.02 17.30 -0.58
CA CYS A 95 19.30 17.98 -0.41
C CYS A 95 20.21 17.73 -1.62
N ARG A 96 21.04 18.71 -1.97
CA ARG A 96 21.96 18.61 -3.13
C ARG A 96 23.11 17.64 -2.90
N SER A 97 23.51 17.41 -1.65
CA SER A 97 24.61 16.51 -1.29
C SER A 97 24.36 15.82 0.05
N ARG A 98 25.10 14.72 0.31
CA ARG A 98 25.06 14.03 1.59
C ARG A 98 25.47 14.95 2.75
N LYS A 99 26.55 15.75 2.58
CA LYS A 99 26.99 16.72 3.59
C LYS A 99 25.91 17.76 3.90
N ALA A 100 25.18 18.24 2.86
CA ALA A 100 24.07 19.15 3.07
C ALA A 100 22.91 18.48 3.86
N ALA A 101 22.59 17.22 3.57
CA ALA A 101 21.57 16.49 4.31
C ALA A 101 21.95 16.26 5.78
N GLU A 102 23.19 15.90 6.06
CA GLU A 102 23.72 15.73 7.41
C GLU A 102 23.69 17.04 8.22
N ARG A 103 24.06 18.16 7.57
CA ARG A 103 23.95 19.51 8.16
C ARG A 103 22.49 19.86 8.44
N THR A 104 21.58 19.62 7.50
CA THR A 104 20.15 19.86 7.67
C THR A 104 19.59 19.08 8.85
N LEU A 105 19.92 17.78 8.97
CA LEU A 105 19.50 16.95 10.08
C LEU A 105 20.00 17.50 11.43
N ARG A 106 21.29 17.89 11.49
CA ARG A 106 21.89 18.46 12.70
C ARG A 106 21.16 19.72 13.18
N HIS A 107 20.69 20.54 12.27
CA HIS A 107 19.97 21.77 12.60
C HIS A 107 18.47 21.58 12.85
N LEU A 108 17.87 20.55 12.23
CA LEU A 108 16.45 20.23 12.46
C LEU A 108 16.20 19.51 13.77
N LYS A 109 17.14 18.67 14.21
CA LYS A 109 16.97 17.90 15.45
C LYS A 109 16.68 18.79 16.68
N PRO A 110 17.46 19.85 16.98
CA PRO A 110 17.14 20.72 18.11
C PRO A 110 15.83 21.46 17.96
N TYR A 111 15.41 21.77 16.73
CA TYR A 111 14.10 22.40 16.48
C TYR A 111 12.96 21.44 16.79
N VAL A 112 13.02 20.21 16.26
CA VAL A 112 11.98 19.20 16.46
C VAL A 112 11.90 18.78 17.93
N GLU A 113 13.03 18.56 18.58
CA GLU A 113 13.07 18.10 19.97
C GLU A 113 12.83 19.24 20.99
N GLY A 114 13.40 20.40 20.75
CA GLY A 114 13.35 21.53 21.71
C GLY A 114 12.14 22.44 21.52
N LYS A 115 11.67 22.67 20.28
CA LYS A 115 10.51 23.55 20.01
C LYS A 115 9.18 22.83 19.82
N LEU A 116 9.22 21.65 19.19
CA LEU A 116 8.01 20.87 18.94
C LEU A 116 7.79 19.75 19.98
N PHE A 117 8.79 19.48 20.82
CA PHE A 117 8.76 18.41 21.82
C PHE A 117 8.49 17.03 21.21
N LEU A 118 8.88 16.83 19.92
CA LEU A 118 8.79 15.58 19.20
C LEU A 118 10.16 14.90 19.19
N LYS A 119 10.19 13.57 19.09
CA LYS A 119 11.44 12.82 19.04
C LYS A 119 11.73 12.31 17.63
N LEU A 120 12.94 12.51 17.14
CA LEU A 120 13.41 11.91 15.91
C LEU A 120 13.78 10.45 16.14
N ASN A 121 13.39 9.59 15.21
CA ASN A 121 13.84 8.20 15.18
C ASN A 121 15.15 8.11 14.39
N GLU A 122 16.28 8.19 15.08
CA GLU A 122 17.60 8.15 14.46
C GLU A 122 17.89 6.83 13.71
N GLN A 123 17.31 5.71 14.17
CA GLN A 123 17.52 4.39 13.54
C GLN A 123 16.78 4.28 12.19
N LYS A 124 15.62 4.94 12.06
CA LYS A 124 14.82 4.92 10.84
C LYS A 124 15.09 6.10 9.93
N THR A 125 15.51 7.24 10.46
CA THR A 125 15.91 8.41 9.66
C THR A 125 17.10 8.05 8.77
N LYS A 126 16.95 8.25 7.45
CA LYS A 126 17.95 7.82 6.47
C LYS A 126 18.38 8.95 5.55
N ILE A 127 19.70 9.07 5.41
CA ILE A 127 20.30 9.91 4.37
C ILE A 127 20.78 9.00 3.24
N CYS A 128 20.04 8.96 2.15
CA CYS A 128 20.31 8.12 0.99
C CYS A 128 20.09 8.86 -0.32
N ARG A 129 20.56 8.30 -1.41
CA ARG A 129 20.25 8.81 -2.76
C ARG A 129 18.81 8.52 -3.11
N MET A 130 18.20 9.33 -3.97
CA MET A 130 16.82 9.14 -4.43
C MET A 130 16.62 7.79 -5.12
N THR A 131 17.66 7.24 -5.72
CA THR A 131 17.66 5.93 -6.42
C THR A 131 18.03 4.74 -5.53
N ASP A 132 18.19 4.95 -4.22
CA ASP A 132 18.49 3.86 -3.29
C ASP A 132 17.35 2.83 -3.31
N PRO A 133 17.65 1.52 -3.54
CA PRO A 133 16.63 0.48 -3.57
C PRO A 133 15.83 0.33 -2.26
N ASN A 134 16.42 0.75 -1.14
CA ASN A 134 15.79 0.68 0.18
C ASN A 134 14.93 1.91 0.49
N LEU A 135 15.05 2.98 -0.29
CA LEU A 135 14.21 4.16 -0.12
C LEU A 135 12.78 3.81 -0.51
N LYS A 136 11.87 4.02 0.44
CA LYS A 136 10.44 3.79 0.25
C LYS A 136 9.68 4.97 0.83
N PHE A 137 8.96 5.70 -0.01
CA PHE A 137 8.06 6.75 0.40
C PHE A 137 6.63 6.43 -0.08
N LEU A 138 5.68 6.36 0.81
CA LEU A 138 4.27 6.02 0.52
C LEU A 138 4.08 4.77 -0.37
N GLY A 139 4.94 3.77 -0.19
CA GLY A 139 4.88 2.56 -1.01
C GLY A 139 5.63 2.64 -2.35
N PHE A 140 6.09 3.82 -2.76
CA PHE A 140 6.88 4.03 -3.96
C PHE A 140 8.38 3.86 -3.67
N GLY A 141 9.10 3.40 -4.65
CA GLY A 141 10.54 3.52 -4.80
C GLY A 141 10.85 4.34 -6.04
N PHE A 142 12.10 4.71 -6.23
CA PHE A 142 12.50 5.59 -7.32
C PHE A 142 13.62 4.97 -8.14
N TRP A 143 13.73 5.36 -9.38
CA TRP A 143 14.81 4.96 -10.28
C TRP A 143 15.11 6.08 -11.27
N GLN A 144 16.28 6.07 -11.85
CA GLN A 144 16.70 7.10 -12.80
C GLN A 144 16.85 6.50 -14.20
N SER A 145 16.33 7.19 -15.19
CA SER A 145 16.51 6.87 -16.61
C SER A 145 16.76 8.16 -17.38
N ARG A 146 17.85 8.21 -18.12
CA ARG A 146 18.25 9.37 -18.94
C ARG A 146 18.24 10.71 -18.15
N GLY A 147 18.76 10.69 -16.93
CA GLY A 147 18.78 11.87 -16.05
C GLY A 147 17.47 12.18 -15.31
N ILE A 148 16.36 11.55 -15.68
CA ILE A 148 15.03 11.80 -15.08
C ILE A 148 14.75 10.76 -14.00
N VAL A 149 14.36 11.21 -12.82
CA VAL A 149 13.89 10.35 -11.73
C VAL A 149 12.42 9.99 -11.95
N LYS A 150 12.12 8.69 -11.96
CA LYS A 150 10.75 8.15 -12.12
C LYS A 150 10.35 7.34 -10.91
N ALA A 151 9.07 7.40 -10.54
CA ALA A 151 8.48 6.56 -9.51
C ALA A 151 8.18 5.15 -10.03
N ARG A 152 8.27 4.18 -9.14
CA ARG A 152 7.82 2.79 -9.37
C ARG A 152 7.30 2.22 -8.07
N PRO A 153 6.42 1.21 -8.07
CA PRO A 153 6.07 0.53 -6.83
C PRO A 153 7.32 -0.08 -6.18
N HIS A 154 7.53 0.19 -4.90
CA HIS A 154 8.67 -0.36 -4.15
C HIS A 154 8.59 -1.88 -4.09
N GLN A 155 9.74 -2.57 -3.95
CA GLN A 155 9.78 -4.04 -3.94
C GLN A 155 8.89 -4.66 -2.85
N LYS A 156 8.84 -4.07 -1.65
CA LYS A 156 7.93 -4.50 -0.57
C LYS A 156 6.46 -4.38 -0.97
N SER A 157 6.08 -3.33 -1.72
CA SER A 157 4.71 -3.13 -2.22
C SER A 157 4.35 -4.17 -3.29
N LYS A 158 5.26 -4.51 -4.20
CA LYS A 158 5.10 -5.58 -5.18
C LYS A 158 4.93 -6.95 -4.52
N THR A 159 5.73 -7.23 -3.50
CA THR A 159 5.64 -8.49 -2.74
C THR A 159 4.29 -8.60 -2.02
N LYS A 160 3.86 -7.53 -1.33
CA LYS A 160 2.53 -7.49 -0.68
C LYS A 160 1.39 -7.67 -1.68
N CYS A 161 1.48 -7.05 -2.87
CA CYS A 161 0.52 -7.23 -3.95
C CYS A 161 0.41 -8.70 -4.37
N ARG A 162 1.54 -9.35 -4.68
CA ARG A 162 1.56 -10.77 -5.06
C ARG A 162 1.04 -11.69 -3.95
N GLN A 163 1.38 -11.41 -2.70
CA GLN A 163 0.87 -12.15 -1.54
C GLN A 163 -0.66 -12.03 -1.44
N ARG A 164 -1.20 -10.81 -1.60
CA ARG A 164 -2.65 -10.59 -1.56
C ARG A 164 -3.37 -11.26 -2.73
N LEU A 165 -2.84 -11.13 -3.95
CA LEU A 165 -3.35 -11.84 -5.12
C LEU A 165 -3.33 -13.38 -4.92
N LYS A 166 -2.25 -13.90 -4.33
CA LYS A 166 -2.13 -15.32 -3.96
C LYS A 166 -3.22 -15.74 -2.97
N ALA A 167 -3.48 -14.94 -1.96
CA ALA A 167 -4.52 -15.20 -0.98
C ALA A 167 -5.93 -15.15 -1.60
N ILE A 168 -6.23 -14.11 -2.39
CA ILE A 168 -7.51 -13.98 -3.10
C ILE A 168 -7.75 -15.19 -4.02
N THR A 169 -6.77 -15.58 -4.82
CA THR A 169 -6.87 -16.67 -5.80
C THR A 169 -6.50 -18.04 -5.23
N SER A 170 -6.61 -18.24 -3.92
CA SER A 170 -6.40 -19.56 -3.30
C SER A 170 -7.50 -20.52 -3.68
N ARG A 171 -7.13 -21.63 -4.34
CA ARG A 171 -8.07 -22.69 -4.77
C ARG A 171 -8.76 -23.45 -3.64
N SER A 172 -8.27 -23.28 -2.39
CA SER A 172 -8.76 -24.02 -1.22
C SER A 172 -9.88 -23.29 -0.46
N ARG A 173 -10.28 -22.10 -0.90
CA ARG A 173 -11.24 -21.26 -0.17
C ARG A 173 -12.71 -21.67 -0.32
N GLY A 174 -13.05 -22.62 -1.20
CA GLY A 174 -14.43 -23.10 -1.38
C GLY A 174 -15.46 -22.06 -1.83
N ARG A 175 -15.02 -21.00 -2.51
CA ARG A 175 -15.89 -19.88 -2.94
C ARG A 175 -16.42 -20.06 -4.36
N SER A 176 -17.51 -19.35 -4.68
CA SER A 176 -18.02 -19.23 -6.05
C SER A 176 -17.06 -18.44 -6.94
N LEU A 177 -17.09 -18.67 -8.26
CA LEU A 177 -16.28 -17.90 -9.22
C LEU A 177 -16.63 -16.40 -9.18
N GLU A 178 -17.87 -16.08 -8.92
CA GLU A 178 -18.33 -14.70 -8.80
C GLU A 178 -17.69 -13.98 -7.60
N ALA A 179 -17.65 -14.64 -6.43
CA ALA A 179 -16.99 -14.10 -5.25
C ALA A 179 -15.49 -13.86 -5.47
N TYR A 180 -14.80 -14.78 -6.18
CA TYR A 180 -13.41 -14.57 -6.58
C TYR A 180 -13.25 -13.36 -7.49
N ARG A 181 -14.09 -13.23 -8.51
CA ARG A 181 -14.03 -12.10 -9.47
C ARG A 181 -14.25 -10.75 -8.79
N LYS A 182 -15.27 -10.66 -7.94
CA LYS A 182 -15.60 -9.42 -7.19
C LYS A 182 -14.44 -8.98 -6.30
N GLU A 183 -13.89 -9.90 -5.48
CA GLU A 183 -12.77 -9.59 -4.59
C GLU A 183 -11.49 -9.22 -5.39
N LEU A 184 -11.22 -9.97 -6.47
CA LEU A 184 -10.05 -9.71 -7.32
C LEU A 184 -10.15 -8.35 -8.01
N LYS A 185 -11.29 -8.03 -8.63
CA LYS A 185 -11.53 -6.75 -9.30
C LYS A 185 -11.34 -5.57 -8.34
N ALA A 186 -11.97 -5.63 -7.17
CA ALA A 186 -11.85 -4.58 -6.16
C ALA A 186 -10.38 -4.34 -5.75
N PHE A 187 -9.62 -5.41 -5.49
CA PHE A 187 -8.22 -5.29 -5.13
C PHE A 187 -7.35 -4.78 -6.28
N VAL A 188 -7.51 -5.32 -7.49
CA VAL A 188 -6.73 -4.94 -8.66
C VAL A 188 -6.95 -3.46 -9.01
N CYS A 189 -8.22 -3.02 -9.07
CA CYS A 189 -8.54 -1.62 -9.34
C CYS A 189 -7.94 -0.68 -8.29
N GLY A 190 -8.12 -0.97 -7.01
CA GLY A 190 -7.57 -0.13 -5.93
C GLY A 190 -6.04 -0.06 -5.97
N TRP A 191 -5.36 -1.20 -6.17
CA TRP A 191 -3.89 -1.24 -6.20
C TRP A 191 -3.31 -0.55 -7.44
N VAL A 192 -3.88 -0.80 -8.63
CA VAL A 192 -3.39 -0.20 -9.88
C VAL A 192 -3.63 1.30 -9.90
N ASN A 193 -4.81 1.76 -9.47
CA ASN A 193 -5.11 3.19 -9.41
C ASN A 193 -4.20 3.94 -8.43
N TYR A 194 -3.84 3.33 -7.28
CA TYR A 194 -2.90 3.92 -6.35
C TYR A 194 -1.50 4.13 -6.95
N PHE A 195 -1.05 3.21 -7.81
CA PHE A 195 0.26 3.26 -8.46
C PHE A 195 0.20 3.70 -9.93
N ALA A 196 -0.91 4.27 -10.41
CA ALA A 196 -1.15 4.58 -11.83
C ALA A 196 -0.04 5.42 -12.46
N GLU A 197 0.42 6.47 -11.76
CA GLU A 197 1.48 7.40 -12.20
C GLU A 197 2.89 6.78 -12.16
N SER A 198 3.03 5.52 -11.84
CA SER A 198 4.34 4.88 -11.69
C SER A 198 4.70 3.93 -12.85
N SER A 199 5.98 3.80 -13.12
CA SER A 199 6.50 2.86 -14.12
C SER A 199 6.41 1.43 -13.60
N MET A 200 5.40 0.66 -14.05
CA MET A 200 5.22 -0.72 -13.58
C MET A 200 4.86 -1.75 -14.66
N ALA A 201 4.99 -1.42 -15.95
CA ALA A 201 4.59 -2.30 -17.06
C ALA A 201 5.19 -3.73 -16.99
N ILE A 202 6.49 -3.85 -16.67
CA ILE A 202 7.15 -5.16 -16.55
C ILE A 202 6.56 -5.97 -15.39
N PHE A 203 6.31 -5.32 -14.24
CA PHE A 203 5.70 -5.97 -13.08
C PHE A 203 4.28 -6.43 -13.39
N VAL A 204 3.48 -5.60 -14.04
CA VAL A 204 2.11 -5.90 -14.48
C VAL A 204 2.11 -7.13 -15.38
N ARG A 205 2.91 -7.13 -16.47
CA ARG A 205 3.01 -8.25 -17.41
C ARG A 205 3.31 -9.57 -16.69
N SER A 206 4.41 -9.61 -15.93
CA SER A 206 4.84 -10.83 -15.24
C SER A 206 3.88 -11.31 -14.17
N THR A 207 3.17 -10.38 -13.53
CA THR A 207 2.18 -10.72 -12.50
C THR A 207 0.90 -11.22 -13.14
N ASP A 208 0.47 -10.67 -14.27
CA ASP A 208 -0.72 -11.10 -15.00
C ASP A 208 -0.56 -12.50 -15.61
N GLU A 209 0.60 -12.83 -16.15
CA GLU A 209 0.91 -14.18 -16.63
C GLU A 209 0.72 -15.21 -15.51
N TRP A 210 1.30 -14.93 -14.34
CA TRP A 210 1.16 -15.77 -13.16
C TRP A 210 -0.28 -15.80 -12.63
N LEU A 211 -0.98 -14.66 -12.62
CA LEU A 211 -2.35 -14.54 -12.13
C LEU A 211 -3.33 -15.33 -12.99
N ARG A 212 -3.23 -15.26 -14.33
CA ARG A 212 -4.04 -16.05 -15.26
C ARG A 212 -3.86 -17.55 -15.05
N ARG A 213 -2.63 -18.00 -14.81
CA ARG A 213 -2.37 -19.39 -14.43
C ARG A 213 -3.10 -19.78 -13.14
N ARG A 214 -3.13 -18.91 -12.13
CA ARG A 214 -3.87 -19.14 -10.88
C ARG A 214 -5.39 -19.21 -11.10
N ILE A 215 -5.91 -18.34 -11.95
CA ILE A 215 -7.34 -18.36 -12.30
C ILE A 215 -7.71 -19.67 -13.00
N ARG A 216 -6.93 -20.11 -13.99
CA ARG A 216 -7.12 -21.43 -14.64
C ARG A 216 -7.07 -22.58 -13.63
N GLN A 217 -6.18 -22.51 -12.65
CA GLN A 217 -6.09 -23.49 -11.57
C GLN A 217 -7.38 -23.57 -10.72
N ILE A 218 -8.05 -22.41 -10.49
CA ILE A 218 -9.34 -22.40 -9.77
C ILE A 218 -10.39 -23.15 -10.57
N TYR A 219 -10.53 -22.87 -11.86
CA TYR A 219 -11.46 -23.62 -12.73
C TYR A 219 -11.19 -25.11 -12.68
N TRP A 220 -9.94 -25.52 -12.88
CA TRP A 220 -9.58 -26.94 -12.86
C TRP A 220 -9.83 -27.63 -11.53
N LYS A 221 -9.70 -26.90 -10.42
CA LYS A 221 -10.04 -27.40 -9.08
C LYS A 221 -11.54 -27.53 -8.88
N GLN A 222 -12.33 -26.58 -9.37
CA GLN A 222 -13.78 -26.62 -9.25
C GLN A 222 -14.41 -27.76 -10.09
N TRP A 223 -13.84 -28.06 -11.25
CA TRP A 223 -14.26 -29.21 -12.08
C TRP A 223 -13.79 -30.55 -11.51
N LYS A 224 -13.84 -30.74 -10.27
CA LYS A 224 -13.23 -31.78 -9.45
C LYS A 224 -13.25 -33.20 -10.05
N LYS A 225 -14.42 -33.68 -10.53
CA LYS A 225 -14.62 -35.04 -11.07
C LYS A 225 -14.36 -35.08 -12.58
N VAL A 226 -13.93 -36.22 -13.13
CA VAL A 226 -13.71 -36.40 -14.56
C VAL A 226 -14.96 -36.06 -15.38
N ARG A 227 -16.14 -36.52 -14.96
CA ARG A 227 -17.43 -36.18 -15.62
C ARG A 227 -17.67 -34.66 -15.66
N THR A 228 -17.36 -33.92 -14.58
CA THR A 228 -17.54 -32.47 -14.53
C THR A 228 -16.53 -31.76 -15.40
N LYS A 229 -15.28 -32.23 -15.45
CA LYS A 229 -14.25 -31.71 -16.35
C LYS A 229 -14.66 -31.90 -17.80
N PHE A 230 -15.08 -33.11 -18.16
CA PHE A 230 -15.57 -33.44 -19.50
C PHE A 230 -16.71 -32.50 -19.93
N ALA A 231 -17.76 -32.38 -19.12
CA ALA A 231 -18.89 -31.52 -19.42
C ALA A 231 -18.46 -30.04 -19.57
N ALA A 232 -17.55 -29.56 -18.72
CA ALA A 232 -17.02 -28.21 -18.82
C ALA A 232 -16.16 -27.98 -20.08
N LEU A 233 -15.35 -28.96 -20.48
CA LEU A 233 -14.55 -28.92 -21.70
C LEU A 233 -15.45 -28.91 -22.94
N ARG A 234 -16.50 -29.74 -22.97
CA ARG A 234 -17.51 -29.76 -24.04
C ARG A 234 -18.21 -28.40 -24.18
N LYS A 235 -18.62 -27.82 -23.03
CA LYS A 235 -19.22 -26.45 -23.01
C LYS A 235 -18.28 -25.38 -23.55
N LEU A 236 -16.98 -25.60 -23.47
CA LEU A 236 -15.95 -24.72 -24.03
C LEU A 236 -15.65 -24.97 -25.52
N GLY A 237 -16.34 -25.95 -26.15
CA GLY A 237 -16.24 -26.23 -27.57
C GLY A 237 -15.18 -27.31 -27.94
N VAL A 238 -14.73 -28.08 -26.97
CA VAL A 238 -13.77 -29.19 -27.22
C VAL A 238 -14.53 -30.42 -27.75
N ASP A 239 -13.98 -31.09 -28.75
CA ASP A 239 -14.52 -32.35 -29.26
C ASP A 239 -14.61 -33.44 -28.20
N ASP A 240 -15.56 -34.40 -28.31
CA ASP A 240 -15.85 -35.43 -27.30
C ASP A 240 -14.63 -36.28 -26.95
N LYS A 241 -13.95 -36.78 -27.98
CA LYS A 241 -12.80 -37.65 -27.81
C LYS A 241 -11.66 -36.93 -27.06
N VAL A 242 -11.35 -35.71 -27.51
CA VAL A 242 -10.31 -34.87 -26.91
C VAL A 242 -10.70 -34.42 -25.49
N ALA A 243 -11.97 -34.04 -25.28
CA ALA A 243 -12.46 -33.64 -23.98
C ALA A 243 -12.36 -34.78 -22.94
N TRP A 244 -12.63 -36.03 -23.38
CA TRP A 244 -12.49 -37.23 -22.53
C TRP A 244 -11.02 -37.46 -22.15
N GLU A 245 -10.11 -37.40 -23.11
CA GLU A 245 -8.67 -37.54 -22.88
C GLU A 245 -8.17 -36.48 -21.87
N TRP A 246 -8.49 -35.21 -22.10
CA TRP A 246 -8.06 -34.12 -21.23
C TRP A 246 -8.67 -34.19 -19.83
N ALA A 247 -9.94 -34.60 -19.69
CA ALA A 247 -10.61 -34.74 -18.40
C ALA A 247 -9.93 -35.81 -17.51
N ASN A 248 -9.31 -36.83 -18.12
CA ASN A 248 -8.60 -37.89 -17.45
C ASN A 248 -7.15 -37.58 -17.09
N THR A 249 -6.65 -36.38 -17.41
CA THR A 249 -5.26 -35.99 -17.08
C THR A 249 -4.98 -36.14 -15.57
N ARG A 250 -3.89 -36.82 -15.22
CA ARG A 250 -3.42 -37.07 -13.85
C ARG A 250 -2.41 -36.03 -13.36
N LYS A 251 -2.04 -35.06 -14.21
CA LYS A 251 -1.09 -34.00 -13.85
C LYS A 251 -1.64 -33.08 -12.76
N SER A 252 -0.75 -32.50 -11.94
CA SER A 252 -1.14 -31.58 -10.87
C SER A 252 -1.96 -30.39 -11.38
N TYR A 253 -2.81 -29.81 -10.55
CA TYR A 253 -3.63 -28.63 -10.89
C TYR A 253 -2.80 -27.47 -11.42
N TRP A 254 -1.61 -27.24 -10.82
CA TRP A 254 -0.71 -26.17 -11.23
C TRP A 254 -0.06 -26.44 -12.59
N HIS A 255 0.29 -27.66 -12.87
CA HIS A 255 0.82 -28.06 -14.17
C HIS A 255 -0.25 -27.90 -15.26
N THR A 256 -1.45 -28.46 -15.05
CA THR A 256 -2.54 -28.38 -16.03
C THR A 256 -2.99 -26.94 -16.28
N ALA A 257 -2.96 -26.06 -15.26
CA ALA A 257 -3.27 -24.65 -15.41
C ALA A 257 -2.32 -23.88 -16.35
N ASN A 258 -1.13 -24.41 -16.62
CA ASN A 258 -0.17 -23.85 -17.58
C ASN A 258 -0.02 -24.68 -18.86
N SER A 259 -0.75 -25.80 -18.94
CA SER A 259 -0.72 -26.66 -20.11
C SER A 259 -1.53 -26.06 -21.27
N TRP A 260 -1.30 -26.56 -22.45
CA TRP A 260 -2.05 -26.21 -23.65
C TRP A 260 -3.57 -26.40 -23.44
N ILE A 261 -4.00 -27.42 -22.69
CA ILE A 261 -5.40 -27.72 -22.37
C ILE A 261 -6.18 -26.46 -21.89
N LEU A 262 -5.67 -25.78 -20.88
CA LEU A 262 -6.37 -24.62 -20.30
C LEU A 262 -5.93 -23.29 -20.88
N SER A 263 -4.75 -23.20 -21.46
CA SER A 263 -4.28 -21.95 -22.06
C SER A 263 -4.99 -21.63 -23.37
N THR A 264 -5.39 -22.61 -24.15
CA THR A 264 -6.16 -22.44 -25.40
C THR A 264 -7.65 -22.21 -25.15
N LEU A 265 -8.21 -22.81 -24.11
CA LEU A 265 -9.64 -22.70 -23.81
C LEU A 265 -9.97 -21.47 -22.98
N LEU A 266 -9.15 -21.15 -21.99
CA LEU A 266 -9.28 -19.98 -21.14
C LEU A 266 -8.21 -18.95 -21.53
N THR A 267 -8.32 -18.46 -22.76
CA THR A 267 -7.47 -17.39 -23.30
C THR A 267 -7.64 -16.09 -22.50
N ASN A 268 -6.76 -15.13 -22.72
CA ASN A 268 -6.85 -13.83 -22.05
C ASN A 268 -8.17 -13.11 -22.37
N GLY A 269 -8.62 -13.16 -23.65
CA GLY A 269 -9.92 -12.60 -24.09
C GLY A 269 -11.07 -13.26 -23.35
N ARG A 270 -11.10 -14.60 -23.37
CA ARG A 270 -12.19 -15.33 -22.71
C ARG A 270 -12.25 -15.15 -21.20
N LEU A 271 -11.12 -14.99 -20.54
CA LEU A 271 -11.10 -14.66 -19.11
C LEU A 271 -11.71 -13.28 -18.84
N ARG A 272 -11.47 -12.28 -19.70
CA ARG A 272 -12.13 -10.97 -19.63
C ARG A 272 -13.63 -11.04 -19.85
N GLU A 273 -14.08 -11.77 -20.88
CA GLU A 273 -15.51 -12.03 -21.15
C GLU A 273 -16.21 -12.70 -19.97
N LEU A 274 -15.50 -13.60 -19.28
CA LEU A 274 -15.97 -14.24 -18.05
C LEU A 274 -15.92 -13.32 -16.82
N GLY A 275 -15.51 -12.06 -16.96
CA GLY A 275 -15.50 -11.04 -15.90
C GLY A 275 -14.27 -11.04 -15.00
N TRP A 276 -13.18 -11.70 -15.40
CA TRP A 276 -11.92 -11.61 -14.67
C TRP A 276 -11.17 -10.34 -15.03
N THR A 277 -10.60 -9.70 -14.01
CA THR A 277 -9.81 -8.46 -14.17
C THR A 277 -8.37 -8.74 -13.73
N CYS A 278 -7.42 -8.52 -14.63
CA CYS A 278 -5.99 -8.56 -14.35
C CYS A 278 -5.44 -7.12 -14.21
N LEU A 279 -4.17 -6.98 -13.76
CA LEU A 279 -3.60 -5.66 -13.56
C LEU A 279 -3.48 -4.86 -14.87
N GLY A 280 -3.11 -5.53 -15.97
CA GLY A 280 -2.99 -4.90 -17.29
C GLY A 280 -4.33 -4.51 -17.93
N ASP A 281 -5.45 -4.94 -17.39
CA ASP A 281 -6.78 -4.51 -17.84
C ASP A 281 -7.14 -3.12 -17.28
N VAL A 282 -6.45 -2.70 -16.20
CA VAL A 282 -6.66 -1.42 -15.51
C VAL A 282 -5.49 -0.45 -15.73
N TYR A 283 -4.25 -0.97 -15.81
CA TYR A 283 -3.06 -0.16 -16.06
C TYR A 283 -2.98 0.27 -17.52
N LYS A 284 -3.05 1.57 -17.76
CA LYS A 284 -2.97 2.21 -19.08
C LYS A 284 -1.56 2.66 -19.42
#